data_922d02d7be02d50f849fa35d9368f597
#
_entry.id   922d02d7be02d50f849fa35d9368f597
#
_cell.length_a   1.000
_cell.length_b   1.000
_cell.length_c   1.000
_cell.angle_alpha   90.00
_cell.angle_beta   90.00
_cell.angle_gamma   90.00
#
_symmetry.space_group_name_H-M   'P 1'
#
loop_
_entity.id
_entity.type
_entity.pdbx_description
1 polymer ?
#
loop_
_entity_poly.entity_id
_entity_poly.type
_entity_poly.pdbx_seq_one_letter_code
_entity_poly.pdbx_strand_id
1 'polypeptide(L)'
;IFATVATCELLELMLLDSAHIQEHDAEWENKWRLRQGKPAIAPIYTTAETEQALKLRRALDYGVQQEVAPGVRLTYHDAGHILGAAIVELEVDDHHLTRRLVFSGDLGNGCSPLMHSPSILDSADAVMLESTYGDRDHRCSEDTLDELADILQQAHRDGGNVLIPAF
;
A
#
# COMPACT_ATOMS: atom_id res chain seq x y z
N ILE A 1 11.62 7.29 7.94
CA ILE A 1 10.44 6.79 7.20
C ILE A 1 9.21 7.43 7.85
N PHE A 2 8.44 8.23 7.09
CA PHE A 2 7.16 8.74 7.56
C PHE A 2 6.04 7.89 6.95
N ALA A 3 5.02 7.57 7.73
CA ALA A 3 3.85 6.82 7.29
C ALA A 3 2.65 7.14 8.19
N THR A 4 1.45 6.78 7.76
CA THR A 4 0.26 6.85 8.62
C THR A 4 0.41 5.90 9.82
N VAL A 5 -0.36 6.13 10.89
CA VAL A 5 -0.32 5.27 12.09
C VAL A 5 -0.58 3.81 11.72
N ALA A 6 -1.65 3.54 10.97
CA ALA A 6 -1.99 2.18 10.56
C ALA A 6 -0.90 1.55 9.68
N THR A 7 -0.32 2.31 8.73
CA THR A 7 0.80 1.81 7.92
C THR A 7 2.02 1.49 8.79
N CYS A 8 2.34 2.30 9.80
CA CYS A 8 3.44 2.01 10.71
C CYS A 8 3.26 0.69 11.48
N GLU A 9 2.03 0.33 11.84
CA GLU A 9 1.72 -0.95 12.49
C GLU A 9 1.81 -2.12 11.51
N LEU A 10 1.25 -1.96 10.30
CA LEU A 10 1.32 -2.98 9.25
C LEU A 10 2.73 -3.24 8.76
N LEU A 11 3.57 -2.20 8.64
CA LEU A 11 4.97 -2.33 8.21
C LEU A 11 5.76 -3.31 9.07
N GLU A 12 5.54 -3.35 10.38
CA GLU A 12 6.23 -4.27 11.27
C GLU A 12 5.92 -5.72 10.90
N LEU A 13 4.64 -6.04 10.75
CA LEU A 13 4.21 -7.38 10.40
C LEU A 13 4.69 -7.78 8.99
N MET A 14 4.41 -6.93 8.00
CA MET A 14 4.66 -7.27 6.59
C MET A 14 6.14 -7.31 6.23
N LEU A 15 6.93 -6.37 6.73
CA LEU A 15 8.36 -6.33 6.40
C LEU A 15 9.15 -7.45 7.09
N LEU A 16 8.78 -7.83 8.33
CA LEU A 16 9.41 -8.96 9.01
C LEU A 16 9.06 -10.29 8.32
N ASP A 17 7.80 -10.48 7.93
CA ASP A 17 7.38 -11.65 7.17
C ASP A 17 8.10 -11.73 5.82
N SER A 18 8.12 -10.61 5.08
CA SER A 18 8.84 -10.53 3.81
C SER A 18 10.34 -10.81 3.95
N ALA A 19 11.01 -10.30 4.99
CA ALA A 19 12.42 -10.58 5.25
C ALA A 19 12.65 -12.06 5.53
N HIS A 20 11.78 -12.69 6.30
CA HIS A 20 11.84 -14.11 6.60
C HIS A 20 11.70 -14.97 5.32
N ILE A 21 10.77 -14.60 4.44
CA ILE A 21 10.62 -15.25 3.14
C ILE A 21 11.90 -15.10 2.30
N GLN A 22 12.49 -13.89 2.22
CA GLN A 22 13.72 -13.64 1.47
C GLN A 22 14.90 -14.48 1.98
N GLU A 23 15.06 -14.59 3.29
CA GLU A 23 16.10 -15.42 3.90
C GLU A 23 15.87 -16.90 3.57
N HIS A 24 14.65 -17.39 3.72
CA HIS A 24 14.30 -18.78 3.44
C HIS A 24 14.47 -19.13 1.94
N ASP A 25 14.07 -18.25 1.04
CA ASP A 25 14.20 -18.46 -0.40
C ASP A 25 15.69 -18.51 -0.81
N ALA A 26 16.50 -17.61 -0.26
CA ALA A 26 17.94 -17.63 -0.48
C ALA A 26 18.59 -18.93 0.05
N GLU A 27 18.20 -19.41 1.22
CA GLU A 27 18.66 -20.69 1.76
C GLU A 27 18.26 -21.86 0.87
N TRP A 28 17.01 -21.88 0.40
CA TRP A 28 16.50 -22.94 -0.46
C TRP A 28 17.23 -22.96 -1.81
N GLU A 29 17.41 -21.80 -2.44
CA GLU A 29 18.15 -21.69 -3.70
C GLU A 29 19.60 -22.09 -3.52
N ASN A 30 20.25 -21.72 -2.42
CA ASN A 30 21.63 -22.05 -2.12
C ASN A 30 21.87 -23.57 -2.02
N LYS A 31 20.89 -24.34 -1.54
CA LYS A 31 20.99 -25.82 -1.55
C LYS A 31 21.16 -26.37 -2.97
N TRP A 32 20.48 -25.78 -3.96
CA TRP A 32 20.61 -26.16 -5.37
C TRP A 32 21.88 -25.61 -6.00
N ARG A 33 22.23 -24.37 -5.72
CA ARG A 33 23.43 -23.71 -6.26
C ARG A 33 24.69 -24.45 -5.85
N LEU A 34 24.81 -24.82 -4.60
CA LEU A 34 25.95 -25.57 -4.07
C LEU A 34 26.12 -26.94 -4.75
N ARG A 35 25.02 -27.65 -5.03
CA ARG A 35 25.07 -28.93 -5.78
C ARG A 35 25.57 -28.75 -7.23
N GLN A 36 25.41 -27.56 -7.79
CA GLN A 36 25.86 -27.20 -9.13
C GLN A 36 27.26 -26.55 -9.14
N GLY A 37 27.92 -26.44 -8.01
CA GLY A 37 29.23 -25.77 -7.88
C GLY A 37 29.15 -24.24 -8.06
N LYS A 38 27.97 -23.63 -7.93
CA LYS A 38 27.78 -22.19 -8.02
C LYS A 38 27.96 -21.53 -6.65
N PRO A 39 28.42 -20.27 -6.60
CA PRO A 39 28.51 -19.53 -5.34
C PRO A 39 27.13 -19.31 -4.73
N ALA A 40 27.08 -19.27 -3.39
CA ALA A 40 25.87 -18.91 -2.67
C ALA A 40 25.46 -17.45 -2.94
N ILE A 41 24.16 -17.17 -2.85
CA ILE A 41 23.57 -15.83 -2.91
C ILE A 41 23.15 -15.40 -1.50
N ALA A 42 23.19 -14.09 -1.25
CA ALA A 42 22.58 -13.49 -0.08
C ALA A 42 21.10 -13.19 -0.34
N PRO A 43 20.25 -13.14 0.69
CA PRO A 43 18.90 -12.58 0.57
C PRO A 43 18.99 -11.11 0.14
N ILE A 44 17.92 -10.56 -0.42
CA ILE A 44 17.87 -9.14 -0.84
C ILE A 44 18.02 -8.23 0.38
N TYR A 45 17.39 -8.62 1.49
CA TYR A 45 17.55 -8.02 2.82
C TYR A 45 17.22 -9.06 3.88
N THR A 46 17.69 -8.82 5.09
CA THR A 46 17.58 -9.73 6.24
C THR A 46 16.58 -9.21 7.27
N THR A 47 16.14 -10.09 8.16
CA THR A 47 15.33 -9.73 9.33
C THR A 47 16.04 -8.66 10.19
N ALA A 48 17.36 -8.77 10.39
CA ALA A 48 18.14 -7.80 11.17
C ALA A 48 18.15 -6.40 10.52
N GLU A 49 18.28 -6.31 9.19
CA GLU A 49 18.21 -5.04 8.45
C GLU A 49 16.81 -4.44 8.51
N THR A 50 15.78 -5.28 8.42
CA THR A 50 14.39 -4.88 8.58
C THR A 50 14.12 -4.28 9.95
N GLU A 51 14.58 -4.92 11.03
CA GLU A 51 14.46 -4.38 12.38
C GLU A 51 15.14 -3.02 12.54
N GLN A 52 16.29 -2.80 11.88
CA GLN A 52 16.95 -1.49 11.87
C GLN A 52 16.12 -0.43 11.12
N ALA A 53 15.57 -0.78 9.97
CA ALA A 53 14.71 0.12 9.19
C ALA A 53 13.44 0.51 9.96
N LEU A 54 12.82 -0.45 10.65
CA LEU A 54 11.61 -0.23 11.44
C LEU A 54 11.83 0.76 12.61
N LYS A 55 13.03 0.85 13.17
CA LYS A 55 13.37 1.85 14.21
C LYS A 55 13.33 3.30 13.69
N LEU A 56 13.40 3.49 12.38
CA LEU A 56 13.40 4.82 11.74
C LEU A 56 11.99 5.28 11.34
N ARG A 57 10.95 4.49 11.62
CA ARG A 57 9.57 4.86 11.29
C ARG A 57 9.06 5.96 12.21
N ARG A 58 8.27 6.86 11.63
CA ARG A 58 7.58 7.95 12.33
C ARG A 58 6.13 7.97 11.86
N ALA A 59 5.23 7.71 12.77
CA ALA A 59 3.79 7.75 12.50
C ALA A 59 3.31 9.20 12.46
N LEU A 60 2.44 9.51 11.49
CA LEU A 60 1.73 10.78 11.39
C LEU A 60 0.24 10.51 11.24
N ASP A 61 -0.57 11.27 11.96
CA ASP A 61 -2.01 11.25 11.81
C ASP A 61 -2.44 11.95 10.52
N TYR A 62 -3.60 11.58 9.99
CA TYR A 62 -4.20 12.28 8.86
C TYR A 62 -4.50 13.74 9.22
N GLY A 63 -4.30 14.64 8.26
CA GLY A 63 -4.54 16.07 8.39
C GLY A 63 -3.50 16.81 9.26
N VAL A 64 -2.52 16.12 9.82
CA VAL A 64 -1.45 16.75 10.61
C VAL A 64 -0.26 17.07 9.71
N GLN A 65 0.07 18.36 9.61
CA GLN A 65 1.22 18.83 8.85
C GLN A 65 2.51 18.66 9.68
N GLN A 66 3.53 18.06 9.09
CA GLN A 66 4.84 17.83 9.69
C GLN A 66 5.96 18.30 8.76
N GLU A 67 6.89 19.09 9.27
CA GLU A 67 8.15 19.36 8.55
C GLU A 67 9.01 18.09 8.54
N VAL A 68 9.28 17.58 7.33
CA VAL A 68 10.02 16.32 7.11
C VAL A 68 11.46 16.55 6.63
N ALA A 69 11.70 17.73 6.05
CA ALA A 69 13.01 18.25 5.69
C ALA A 69 12.94 19.80 5.72
N PRO A 70 14.07 20.50 5.76
CA PRO A 70 14.07 21.97 5.74
C PRO A 70 13.26 22.52 4.56
N GLY A 71 12.20 23.28 4.85
CA GLY A 71 11.30 23.84 3.85
C GLY A 71 10.38 22.83 3.15
N VAL A 72 10.27 21.60 3.65
CA VAL A 72 9.35 20.58 3.12
C VAL A 72 8.40 20.12 4.21
N ARG A 73 7.12 20.38 4.03
CA ARG A 73 6.04 19.96 4.93
C ARG A 73 5.19 18.90 4.27
N LEU A 74 4.92 17.84 5.02
CA LEU A 74 4.13 16.68 4.62
C LEU A 74 2.79 16.69 5.37
N THR A 75 1.70 16.44 4.65
CA THR A 75 0.40 16.12 5.22
C THR A 75 -0.14 14.87 4.55
N TYR A 76 -0.63 13.93 5.34
CA TYR A 76 -1.38 12.78 4.85
C TYR A 76 -2.88 13.07 4.90
N HIS A 77 -3.59 12.76 3.82
CA HIS A 77 -5.06 12.77 3.79
C HIS A 77 -5.57 11.35 3.50
N ASP A 78 -6.72 11.00 4.05
CA ASP A 78 -7.30 9.68 3.84
C ASP A 78 -7.60 9.45 2.35
N ALA A 79 -7.02 8.38 1.79
CA ALA A 79 -7.26 7.99 0.39
C ALA A 79 -8.47 7.06 0.24
N GLY A 80 -9.04 6.57 1.33
CA GLY A 80 -10.25 5.73 1.32
C GLY A 80 -10.11 4.38 0.64
N HIS A 81 -8.87 3.93 0.36
CA HIS A 81 -8.60 2.71 -0.41
C HIS A 81 -8.48 1.47 0.49
N ILE A 82 -7.45 1.42 1.30
CA ILE A 82 -7.24 0.39 2.33
C ILE A 82 -6.79 1.06 3.63
N LEU A 83 -6.73 0.29 4.71
CA LEU A 83 -6.30 0.81 6.01
C LEU A 83 -4.88 1.38 5.92
N GLY A 84 -4.74 2.66 6.25
CA GLY A 84 -3.47 3.38 6.21
C GLY A 84 -3.12 4.03 4.86
N ALA A 85 -3.89 3.79 3.79
CA ALA A 85 -3.69 4.44 2.50
C ALA A 85 -3.85 5.96 2.62
N ALA A 86 -2.98 6.71 1.97
CA ALA A 86 -2.98 8.16 2.07
C ALA A 86 -2.70 8.86 0.74
N ILE A 87 -3.42 9.94 0.52
CA ILE A 87 -2.99 11.00 -0.41
C ILE A 87 -1.88 11.77 0.28
N VAL A 88 -0.77 11.95 -0.41
CA VAL A 88 0.41 12.66 0.10
C VAL A 88 0.38 14.09 -0.42
N GLU A 89 0.28 15.06 0.46
CA GLU A 89 0.45 16.47 0.16
C GLU A 89 1.81 16.94 0.65
N LEU A 90 2.61 17.54 -0.23
CA LEU A 90 3.87 18.17 0.09
C LEU A 90 3.78 19.67 -0.19
N GLU A 91 4.04 20.49 0.82
CA GLU A 91 4.34 21.90 0.63
C GLU A 91 5.86 22.09 0.63
N VAL A 92 6.37 22.64 -0.45
CA VAL A 92 7.81 22.86 -0.65
C VAL A 92 8.08 24.36 -0.80
N ASP A 93 8.91 24.90 0.08
CA ASP A 93 9.34 26.29 0.01
C ASP A 93 10.51 26.41 -0.97
N ASP A 94 10.29 27.11 -2.08
CA ASP A 94 11.29 27.44 -3.09
C ASP A 94 11.57 28.96 -3.05
N HIS A 95 12.52 29.36 -2.22
CA HIS A 95 13.07 30.71 -2.02
C HIS A 95 12.07 31.87 -1.98
N HIS A 96 11.03 31.88 -2.79
CA HIS A 96 10.05 32.99 -2.90
C HIS A 96 8.60 32.50 -3.01
N LEU A 97 8.39 31.21 -3.21
CA LEU A 97 7.06 30.61 -3.43
C LEU A 97 6.95 29.29 -2.67
N THR A 98 5.80 29.04 -2.07
CA THR A 98 5.46 27.70 -1.59
C THR A 98 4.73 26.97 -2.71
N ARG A 99 5.20 25.79 -3.08
CA ARG A 99 4.55 24.91 -4.05
C ARG A 99 3.86 23.75 -3.34
N ARG A 100 2.63 23.50 -3.74
CA ARG A 100 1.83 22.38 -3.25
C ARG A 100 1.80 21.26 -4.29
N LEU A 101 2.39 20.11 -3.92
CA LEU A 101 2.45 18.91 -4.74
C LEU A 101 1.56 17.84 -4.10
N VAL A 102 0.73 17.18 -4.89
CA VAL A 102 -0.20 16.15 -4.43
C VAL A 102 0.06 14.84 -5.17
N PHE A 103 0.19 13.75 -4.42
CA PHE A 103 0.33 12.39 -4.94
C PHE A 103 -0.84 11.59 -4.40
N SER A 104 -1.71 11.11 -5.30
CA SER A 104 -2.93 10.43 -4.88
C SER A 104 -2.68 9.12 -4.13
N GLY A 105 -1.58 8.42 -4.45
CA GLY A 105 -1.51 6.99 -4.15
C GLY A 105 -2.69 6.27 -4.81
N ASP A 106 -3.05 5.11 -4.30
CA ASP A 106 -4.23 4.38 -4.71
C ASP A 106 -5.47 4.94 -4.01
N LEU A 107 -6.50 5.28 -4.79
CA LEU A 107 -7.73 5.92 -4.28
C LEU A 107 -8.85 4.90 -4.10
N GLY A 108 -9.59 5.03 -3.02
CA GLY A 108 -10.85 4.30 -2.82
C GLY A 108 -11.98 4.85 -3.69
N ASN A 109 -13.01 4.05 -3.86
CA ASN A 109 -14.16 4.40 -4.72
C ASN A 109 -15.29 5.14 -3.98
N GLY A 110 -15.12 5.44 -2.70
CA GLY A 110 -16.13 6.15 -1.90
C GLY A 110 -17.38 5.32 -1.54
N CYS A 111 -17.49 4.07 -2.00
CA CYS A 111 -18.63 3.18 -1.75
C CYS A 111 -18.27 2.01 -0.83
N SER A 112 -17.08 1.99 -0.24
CA SER A 112 -16.67 0.93 0.67
C SER A 112 -17.43 1.02 2.01
N PRO A 113 -17.98 -0.09 2.52
CA PRO A 113 -18.66 -0.08 3.81
C PRO A 113 -17.71 0.06 5.01
N LEU A 114 -16.40 -0.15 4.81
CA LEU A 114 -15.39 -0.15 5.87
C LEU A 114 -14.46 1.05 5.81
N MET A 115 -14.38 1.76 4.67
CA MET A 115 -13.45 2.86 4.48
C MET A 115 -14.21 4.18 4.30
N HIS A 116 -13.57 5.28 4.69
CA HIS A 116 -14.07 6.60 4.37
C HIS A 116 -13.93 6.88 2.87
N SER A 117 -14.67 7.86 2.37
CA SER A 117 -14.41 8.39 1.02
C SER A 117 -13.07 9.09 0.98
N PRO A 118 -12.37 9.09 -0.18
CA PRO A 118 -11.15 9.86 -0.35
C PRO A 118 -11.33 11.34 0.00
N SER A 119 -10.34 11.90 0.67
CA SER A 119 -10.33 13.33 0.98
C SER A 119 -10.27 14.16 -0.29
N ILE A 120 -11.01 15.26 -0.31
CA ILE A 120 -11.00 16.23 -1.42
C ILE A 120 -10.03 17.35 -1.05
N LEU A 121 -9.09 17.66 -1.96
CA LEU A 121 -8.19 18.78 -1.84
C LEU A 121 -8.58 19.88 -2.83
N ASP A 122 -8.68 21.12 -2.35
CA ASP A 122 -9.21 22.24 -3.13
C ASP A 122 -8.26 22.76 -4.21
N SER A 123 -6.95 22.60 -4.03
CA SER A 123 -5.95 23.13 -4.95
C SER A 123 -4.60 22.43 -4.82
N ALA A 124 -3.85 22.40 -5.92
CA ALA A 124 -2.45 22.00 -5.98
C ALA A 124 -1.76 22.67 -7.17
N ASP A 125 -0.44 22.88 -7.07
CA ASP A 125 0.38 23.34 -8.21
C ASP A 125 0.68 22.19 -9.18
N ALA A 126 0.83 20.97 -8.64
CA ALA A 126 0.99 19.75 -9.44
C ALA A 126 0.32 18.56 -8.76
N VAL A 127 -0.26 17.68 -9.57
CA VAL A 127 -0.94 16.45 -9.10
C VAL A 127 -0.39 15.26 -9.87
N MET A 128 0.02 14.21 -9.13
CA MET A 128 0.25 12.88 -9.67
C MET A 128 -0.91 12.00 -9.25
N LEU A 129 -1.70 11.54 -10.24
CA LEU A 129 -2.94 10.81 -10.02
C LEU A 129 -2.79 9.38 -10.56
N GLU A 130 -3.28 8.38 -9.81
CA GLU A 130 -3.44 7.03 -10.33
C GLU A 130 -4.43 6.99 -11.50
N SER A 131 -4.37 5.94 -12.31
CA SER A 131 -5.27 5.78 -13.47
C SER A 131 -5.72 4.33 -13.68
N THR A 132 -5.77 3.54 -12.63
CA THR A 132 -6.13 2.11 -12.68
C THR A 132 -7.50 1.89 -13.32
N TYR A 133 -8.47 2.74 -13.01
CA TYR A 133 -9.80 2.77 -13.60
C TYR A 133 -10.03 4.00 -14.49
N GLY A 134 -8.98 4.51 -15.14
CA GLY A 134 -9.05 5.69 -16.00
C GLY A 134 -9.82 5.48 -17.31
N ASP A 135 -10.08 4.24 -17.71
CA ASP A 135 -10.75 3.85 -18.95
C ASP A 135 -12.11 3.15 -18.73
N ARG A 136 -12.54 2.94 -17.49
CA ARG A 136 -13.76 2.20 -17.16
C ARG A 136 -14.30 2.54 -15.78
N ASP A 137 -15.58 2.30 -15.57
CA ASP A 137 -16.23 2.42 -14.28
C ASP A 137 -16.20 1.10 -13.50
N HIS A 138 -16.28 1.20 -12.17
CA HIS A 138 -16.54 0.06 -11.31
C HIS A 138 -17.95 -0.48 -11.54
N ARG A 139 -18.13 -1.80 -11.43
CA ARG A 139 -19.44 -2.42 -11.40
C ARG A 139 -20.23 -1.94 -10.16
N CYS A 140 -21.54 -1.86 -10.30
CA CYS A 140 -22.42 -1.62 -9.18
C CYS A 140 -22.27 -2.72 -8.11
N SER A 141 -22.32 -2.35 -6.84
CA SER A 141 -22.19 -3.30 -5.74
C SER A 141 -23.32 -4.33 -5.71
N GLU A 142 -24.53 -3.94 -6.11
CA GLU A 142 -25.69 -4.84 -6.18
C GLU A 142 -25.48 -5.92 -7.24
N ASP A 143 -25.08 -5.54 -8.46
CA ASP A 143 -24.76 -6.49 -9.53
C ASP A 143 -23.65 -7.47 -9.14
N THR A 144 -22.67 -6.99 -8.39
CA THR A 144 -21.55 -7.80 -7.91
C THR A 144 -21.99 -8.84 -6.87
N LEU A 145 -22.91 -8.47 -5.97
CA LEU A 145 -23.46 -9.40 -4.97
C LEU A 145 -24.35 -10.46 -5.62
N ASP A 146 -25.16 -10.07 -6.61
CA ASP A 146 -26.02 -11.00 -7.35
C ASP A 146 -25.16 -12.02 -8.14
N GLU A 147 -24.12 -11.55 -8.85
CA GLU A 147 -23.17 -12.42 -9.54
C GLU A 147 -22.47 -13.41 -8.57
N LEU A 148 -22.02 -12.91 -7.38
CA LEU A 148 -21.43 -13.78 -6.37
C LEU A 148 -22.42 -14.84 -5.86
N ALA A 149 -23.68 -14.45 -5.63
CA ALA A 149 -24.73 -15.36 -5.20
C ALA A 149 -24.98 -16.45 -6.24
N ASP A 150 -25.02 -16.09 -7.52
CA ASP A 150 -25.20 -17.04 -8.64
C ASP A 150 -24.02 -18.02 -8.74
N ILE A 151 -22.78 -17.53 -8.62
CA ILE A 151 -21.57 -18.37 -8.63
C ILE A 151 -21.59 -19.37 -7.46
N LEU A 152 -21.93 -18.92 -6.25
CA LEU A 152 -22.03 -19.79 -5.08
C LEU A 152 -23.12 -20.86 -5.24
N GLN A 153 -24.28 -20.49 -5.76
CA GLN A 153 -25.36 -21.43 -6.03
C GLN A 153 -24.98 -22.47 -7.11
N GLN A 154 -24.29 -22.01 -8.17
CA GLN A 154 -23.83 -22.90 -9.22
C GLN A 154 -22.81 -23.91 -8.68
N ALA A 155 -21.79 -23.43 -7.93
CA ALA A 155 -20.78 -24.28 -7.31
C ALA A 155 -21.42 -25.31 -6.35
N HIS A 156 -22.44 -24.90 -5.59
CA HIS A 156 -23.18 -25.80 -4.71
C HIS A 156 -23.93 -26.92 -5.50
N ARG A 157 -24.60 -26.53 -6.60
CA ARG A 157 -25.30 -27.53 -7.47
C ARG A 157 -24.36 -28.53 -8.10
N ASP A 158 -23.18 -28.07 -8.51
CA ASP A 158 -22.16 -28.87 -9.20
C ASP A 158 -21.25 -29.64 -8.24
N GLY A 159 -21.35 -29.40 -6.93
CA GLY A 159 -20.48 -30.00 -5.92
C GLY A 159 -19.02 -29.50 -6.05
N GLY A 160 -18.80 -28.32 -6.63
CA GLY A 160 -17.49 -27.69 -6.86
C GLY A 160 -17.03 -26.82 -5.71
N ASN A 161 -15.82 -26.26 -5.86
CA ASN A 161 -15.24 -25.28 -4.94
C ASN A 161 -15.23 -23.89 -5.58
N VAL A 162 -15.36 -22.85 -4.75
CA VAL A 162 -15.18 -21.46 -5.14
C VAL A 162 -13.85 -20.98 -4.57
N LEU A 163 -12.96 -20.45 -5.42
CA LEU A 163 -11.70 -19.83 -5.01
C LEU A 163 -11.89 -18.32 -5.00
N ILE A 164 -11.71 -17.71 -3.83
CA ILE A 164 -11.76 -16.27 -3.64
C ILE A 164 -10.35 -15.79 -3.33
N PRO A 165 -9.61 -15.24 -4.31
CA PRO A 165 -8.30 -14.65 -4.03
C PRO A 165 -8.49 -13.40 -3.16
N ALA A 166 -7.76 -13.34 -2.06
CA ALA A 166 -7.76 -12.21 -1.13
C ALA A 166 -6.34 -11.94 -0.64
N PHE A 167 -6.06 -10.68 -0.32
CA PHE A 167 -4.78 -10.23 0.23
C PHE A 167 -4.86 -10.22 1.74
#